data_74590ae119dd5920e894e46b9ea53fcc
#
_entry.id   74590ae119dd5920e894e46b9ea53fcc
#
_cell.length_a   1.000
_cell.length_b   1.000
_cell.length_c   1.000
_cell.angle_alpha   90.00
_cell.angle_beta   90.00
_cell.angle_gamma   90.00
#
_symmetry.space_group_name_H-M   'P 1'
#
loop_
_entity.id
_entity.type
_entity.pdbx_description
1 polymer ?
#
loop_
_entity_poly.entity_id
_entity_poly.type
_entity_poly.pdbx_seq_one_letter_code
_entity_poly.pdbx_strand_id
1 'polypeptide(L)'
;MTTQRTTTGGGRGGKPGHRRWLRQPGTDRRVPRRIVLALLPALALLGARAWLVEPFTVSSDSMEPAIARGSVVLMYKPAAAPGTVDRGMVVAFTSPEDGHVAIKRVIAVAGQSVAIRDAELFVDGLHVDEPFIDHSRIDATYFGPVTVPAGSIFVLGDNRGVSVDSRDYGSVPLTAIQGTLLTGGK
;
A
#
# COMPACT_ATOMS: atom_id res chain seq x y z
N MET A 1 4.10 -66.46 90.28
CA MET A 1 2.71 -66.47 90.76
C MET A 1 1.90 -65.66 89.72
N THR A 2 1.16 -66.41 88.91
CA THR A 2 -0.29 -66.18 88.75
C THR A 2 -0.65 -64.92 87.97
N THR A 3 -1.30 -64.83 86.90
CA THR A 3 -2.37 -65.57 86.26
C THR A 3 -2.87 -64.67 85.09
N GLN A 4 -3.00 -65.23 83.91
CA GLN A 4 -4.09 -65.05 82.96
C GLN A 4 -5.00 -63.83 83.02
N ARG A 5 -5.31 -63.18 81.85
CA ARG A 5 -6.51 -63.50 81.02
C ARG A 5 -6.67 -62.67 79.78
N THR A 6 -6.87 -63.39 78.72
CA THR A 6 -7.53 -63.12 77.43
C THR A 6 -8.69 -62.15 77.50
N THR A 7 -8.92 -61.34 76.44
CA THR A 7 -10.20 -61.25 75.67
C THR A 7 -10.01 -60.46 74.38
N THR A 8 -10.25 -61.15 73.38
CA THR A 8 -10.98 -60.99 72.09
C THR A 8 -11.74 -59.69 71.95
N GLY A 9 -11.63 -59.16 70.72
CA GLY A 9 -12.76 -58.39 70.22
C GLY A 9 -12.48 -57.38 69.08
N GLY A 10 -12.85 -57.78 67.91
CA GLY A 10 -13.59 -56.93 67.07
C GLY A 10 -12.84 -56.21 65.95
N GLY A 11 -12.73 -56.91 64.84
CA GLY A 11 -12.39 -56.28 63.59
C GLY A 11 -13.41 -55.27 63.12
N ARG A 12 -12.93 -54.20 62.54
CA ARG A 12 -13.70 -53.43 61.57
C ARG A 12 -12.77 -53.07 60.37
N GLY A 13 -12.98 -53.82 59.29
CA GLY A 13 -12.39 -53.55 58.01
C GLY A 13 -12.80 -52.18 57.50
N GLY A 14 -11.86 -51.27 57.51
CA GLY A 14 -11.98 -50.02 56.75
C GLY A 14 -11.75 -50.29 55.26
N LYS A 15 -12.79 -50.21 54.48
CA LYS A 15 -12.68 -50.26 53.00
C LYS A 15 -11.82 -49.12 52.52
N PRO A 16 -10.85 -49.35 51.61
CA PRO A 16 -10.11 -48.26 50.98
C PRO A 16 -11.06 -47.45 50.12
N GLY A 17 -11.22 -46.16 50.47
CA GLY A 17 -11.99 -45.21 49.69
C GLY A 17 -11.36 -45.02 48.29
N HIS A 18 -12.07 -45.47 47.28
CA HIS A 18 -11.76 -45.19 45.93
C HIS A 18 -11.78 -43.66 45.73
N ARG A 19 -10.60 -43.02 45.75
CA ARG A 19 -10.44 -41.64 45.23
C ARG A 19 -10.80 -41.67 43.73
N ARG A 20 -12.02 -41.28 43.45
CA ARG A 20 -12.52 -41.02 42.10
C ARG A 20 -11.75 -39.81 41.59
N TRP A 21 -10.66 -40.06 40.86
CA TRP A 21 -9.95 -39.02 40.12
C TRP A 21 -10.94 -38.45 39.12
N LEU A 22 -11.41 -37.23 39.40
CA LEU A 22 -12.18 -36.45 38.44
C LEU A 22 -11.27 -36.25 37.23
N ARG A 23 -11.46 -37.05 36.19
CA ARG A 23 -10.92 -36.76 34.86
C ARG A 23 -11.46 -35.41 34.45
N GLN A 24 -10.63 -34.40 34.52
CA GLN A 24 -10.92 -33.14 33.84
C GLN A 24 -11.09 -33.48 32.36
N PRO A 25 -12.19 -33.08 31.72
CA PRO A 25 -12.31 -33.22 30.28
C PRO A 25 -11.26 -32.31 29.66
N GLY A 26 -10.18 -32.90 29.15
CA GLY A 26 -9.23 -32.21 28.33
C GLY A 26 -10.01 -31.63 27.15
N THR A 27 -10.16 -30.33 27.11
CA THR A 27 -10.72 -29.62 25.96
C THR A 27 -9.69 -29.67 24.83
N ASP A 28 -9.52 -30.83 24.24
CA ASP A 28 -8.82 -31.00 22.98
C ASP A 28 -9.66 -30.30 21.92
N ARG A 29 -9.56 -28.94 21.88
CA ARG A 29 -10.12 -28.12 20.84
C ARG A 29 -9.27 -28.33 19.56
N ARG A 30 -9.36 -29.51 19.01
CA ARG A 30 -8.81 -29.79 17.68
C ARG A 30 -9.61 -28.95 16.70
N VAL A 31 -9.00 -27.86 16.20
CA VAL A 31 -9.59 -27.07 15.13
C VAL A 31 -9.89 -28.03 13.97
N PRO A 32 -11.13 -28.15 13.53
CA PRO A 32 -11.49 -29.13 12.49
C PRO A 32 -10.67 -28.82 11.22
N ARG A 33 -10.07 -29.87 10.66
CA ARG A 33 -9.20 -29.78 9.48
C ARG A 33 -9.82 -28.95 8.35
N ARG A 34 -11.15 -28.95 8.22
CA ARG A 34 -11.90 -28.13 7.25
C ARG A 34 -11.73 -26.62 7.48
N ILE A 35 -11.68 -26.18 8.74
CA ILE A 35 -11.44 -24.76 9.09
C ILE A 35 -10.01 -24.38 8.76
N VAL A 36 -9.03 -25.24 9.07
CA VAL A 36 -7.61 -24.98 8.72
C VAL A 36 -7.43 -24.90 7.20
N LEU A 37 -8.06 -25.82 6.46
CA LEU A 37 -8.01 -25.84 4.98
C LEU A 37 -8.68 -24.60 4.33
N ALA A 38 -9.65 -23.97 5.02
CA ALA A 38 -10.28 -22.73 4.53
C ALA A 38 -9.49 -21.48 4.96
N LEU A 39 -8.88 -21.50 6.15
CA LEU A 39 -8.13 -20.36 6.68
C LEU A 39 -6.78 -20.15 5.96
N LEU A 40 -6.09 -21.23 5.57
CA LEU A 40 -4.80 -21.13 4.88
C LEU A 40 -4.88 -20.34 3.57
N PRO A 41 -5.79 -20.63 2.62
CA PRO A 41 -5.91 -19.84 1.39
C PRO A 41 -6.40 -18.42 1.66
N ALA A 42 -7.26 -18.21 2.66
CA ALA A 42 -7.69 -16.87 3.05
C ALA A 42 -6.53 -16.02 3.60
N LEU A 43 -5.69 -16.59 4.44
CA LEU A 43 -4.47 -15.95 4.97
C LEU A 43 -3.44 -15.71 3.84
N ALA A 44 -3.28 -16.66 2.93
CA ALA A 44 -2.40 -16.50 1.77
C ALA A 44 -2.90 -15.39 0.84
N LEU A 45 -4.20 -15.28 0.62
CA LEU A 45 -4.81 -14.21 -0.18
C LEU A 45 -4.68 -12.84 0.49
N LEU A 46 -4.88 -12.76 1.81
CA LEU A 46 -4.66 -11.54 2.60
C LEU A 46 -3.18 -11.12 2.58
N GLY A 47 -2.27 -12.08 2.73
CA GLY A 47 -0.83 -11.84 2.62
C GLY A 47 -0.44 -11.34 1.22
N ALA A 48 -0.94 -11.98 0.16
CA ALA A 48 -0.71 -11.54 -1.22
C ALA A 48 -1.25 -10.12 -1.46
N ARG A 49 -2.41 -9.77 -0.92
CA ARG A 49 -2.94 -8.40 -1.00
C ARG A 49 -2.08 -7.37 -0.29
N ALA A 50 -1.49 -7.70 0.85
CA ALA A 50 -0.59 -6.81 1.58
C ALA A 50 0.70 -6.48 0.78
N TRP A 51 1.10 -7.37 -0.15
CA TRP A 51 2.22 -7.13 -1.07
C TRP A 51 1.86 -6.26 -2.28
N LEU A 52 0.56 -6.17 -2.61
CA LEU A 52 0.08 -5.42 -3.78
C LEU A 52 -0.17 -3.95 -3.46
N VAL A 53 -0.51 -3.62 -2.21
CA VAL A 53 -0.89 -2.26 -1.79
C VAL A 53 -0.09 -1.86 -0.57
N GLU A 54 0.57 -0.71 -0.66
CA GLU A 54 1.36 -0.14 0.43
C GLU A 54 0.83 1.25 0.80
N PRO A 55 0.61 1.54 2.10
CA PRO A 55 0.31 2.90 2.54
C PRO A 55 1.57 3.76 2.42
N PHE A 56 1.43 4.93 1.81
CA PHE A 56 2.50 5.90 1.63
C PHE A 56 2.09 7.25 2.23
N THR A 57 2.96 7.84 3.05
CA THR A 57 2.72 9.18 3.63
C THR A 57 3.33 10.25 2.73
N VAL A 58 2.51 11.19 2.29
CA VAL A 58 2.93 12.30 1.42
C VAL A 58 3.71 13.32 2.22
N SER A 59 4.99 13.52 1.89
CA SER A 59 5.90 14.40 2.63
C SER A 59 5.99 15.82 2.07
N SER A 60 5.55 16.05 0.83
CA SER A 60 5.65 17.35 0.13
C SER A 60 4.28 17.89 -0.25
N ASP A 61 4.21 19.17 -0.58
CA ASP A 61 3.04 19.89 -1.05
C ASP A 61 2.91 19.95 -2.58
N SER A 62 3.81 19.26 -3.29
CA SER A 62 3.87 19.29 -4.76
C SER A 62 2.63 18.77 -5.49
N MET A 63 1.75 18.04 -4.79
CA MET A 63 0.50 17.47 -5.33
C MET A 63 -0.74 18.16 -4.78
N GLU A 64 -0.60 19.27 -4.06
CA GLU A 64 -1.74 20.09 -3.65
C GLU A 64 -2.38 20.81 -4.85
N PRO A 65 -3.69 20.98 -4.83
CA PRO A 65 -4.64 20.63 -3.78
C PRO A 65 -5.14 19.18 -3.84
N ALA A 66 -4.81 18.41 -4.88
CA ALA A 66 -5.37 17.07 -5.09
C ALA A 66 -4.96 16.09 -3.98
N ILE A 67 -3.72 16.19 -3.50
CA ILE A 67 -3.18 15.36 -2.41
C ILE A 67 -2.44 16.26 -1.44
N ALA A 68 -3.00 16.42 -0.24
CA ALA A 68 -2.41 17.28 0.78
C ALA A 68 -1.17 16.65 1.42
N ARG A 69 -0.21 17.49 1.79
CA ARG A 69 0.94 17.08 2.62
C ARG A 69 0.47 16.44 3.91
N GLY A 70 1.13 15.36 4.33
CA GLY A 70 0.80 14.60 5.54
C GLY A 70 -0.32 13.58 5.36
N SER A 71 -1.01 13.56 4.21
CA SER A 71 -2.03 12.53 3.93
C SER A 71 -1.39 11.17 3.70
N VAL A 72 -2.15 10.11 4.00
CA VAL A 72 -1.78 8.73 3.70
C VAL A 72 -2.55 8.28 2.46
N VAL A 73 -1.83 7.88 1.44
CA VAL A 73 -2.37 7.35 0.18
C VAL A 73 -2.02 5.88 0.02
N LEU A 74 -2.79 5.16 -0.77
CA LEU A 74 -2.53 3.75 -1.06
C LEU A 74 -1.81 3.64 -2.42
N MET A 75 -0.64 3.04 -2.42
CA MET A 75 0.15 2.77 -3.61
C MET A 75 -0.06 1.32 -4.07
N TYR A 76 -0.46 1.13 -5.33
CA TYR A 76 -0.61 -0.16 -5.98
C TYR A 76 0.65 -0.49 -6.78
N LYS A 77 1.44 -1.44 -6.27
CA LYS A 77 2.77 -1.80 -6.81
C LYS A 77 2.79 -2.47 -8.19
N PRO A 78 1.83 -3.37 -8.54
CA PRO A 78 1.88 -4.05 -9.85
C PRO A 78 1.70 -3.15 -11.07
N ALA A 79 1.33 -1.90 -10.88
CA ALA A 79 1.08 -0.97 -11.98
C ALA A 79 2.36 -0.44 -12.67
N ALA A 80 3.54 -0.92 -12.29
CA ALA A 80 4.81 -0.55 -12.92
C ALA A 80 5.08 -1.30 -14.26
N ALA A 81 4.17 -2.17 -14.71
CA ALA A 81 4.35 -2.89 -15.97
C ALA A 81 4.15 -1.95 -17.18
N PRO A 82 4.92 -2.13 -18.29
CA PRO A 82 4.70 -1.38 -19.52
C PRO A 82 3.25 -1.50 -20.00
N GLY A 83 2.62 -0.36 -20.36
CA GLY A 83 1.23 -0.31 -20.82
C GLY A 83 0.18 -0.26 -19.73
N THR A 84 0.58 -0.19 -18.45
CA THR A 84 -0.35 -0.01 -17.31
C THR A 84 -0.41 1.43 -16.81
N VAL A 85 0.52 2.28 -17.25
CA VAL A 85 0.60 3.69 -16.85
C VAL A 85 0.02 4.56 -17.97
N ASP A 86 -1.05 5.25 -17.64
CA ASP A 86 -1.77 6.14 -18.57
C ASP A 86 -1.75 7.59 -18.08
N ARG A 87 -2.06 8.51 -19.01
CA ARG A 87 -2.22 9.92 -18.71
C ARG A 87 -3.29 10.16 -17.65
N GLY A 88 -3.03 11.08 -16.72
CA GLY A 88 -3.90 11.44 -15.60
C GLY A 88 -3.65 10.61 -14.33
N MET A 89 -3.01 9.45 -14.44
CA MET A 89 -2.65 8.67 -13.25
C MET A 89 -1.64 9.38 -12.37
N VAL A 90 -1.73 9.18 -11.06
CA VAL A 90 -0.71 9.62 -10.11
C VAL A 90 0.21 8.44 -9.81
N VAL A 91 1.50 8.65 -10.01
CA VAL A 91 2.53 7.62 -9.85
C VAL A 91 3.51 7.97 -8.73
N ALA A 92 3.99 6.94 -8.04
CA ALA A 92 5.15 7.02 -7.18
C ALA A 92 6.36 6.43 -7.92
N PHE A 93 7.48 7.14 -7.93
CA PHE A 93 8.69 6.74 -8.64
C PHE A 93 9.94 7.24 -7.92
N THR A 94 11.08 6.62 -8.23
CA THR A 94 12.38 7.10 -7.77
C THR A 94 12.77 8.35 -8.60
N SER A 95 12.86 9.50 -7.94
CA SER A 95 13.22 10.77 -8.56
C SER A 95 14.63 10.72 -9.15
N PRO A 96 14.83 11.10 -10.41
CA PRO A 96 16.16 11.20 -11.00
C PRO A 96 16.99 12.34 -10.41
N GLU A 97 16.36 13.28 -9.69
CA GLU A 97 17.04 14.43 -9.10
C GLU A 97 17.81 14.04 -7.82
N ASP A 98 17.17 13.33 -6.91
CA ASP A 98 17.70 13.09 -5.57
C ASP A 98 17.66 11.62 -5.12
N GLY A 99 17.09 10.73 -5.94
CA GLY A 99 16.94 9.29 -5.64
C GLY A 99 15.84 8.97 -4.62
N HIS A 100 15.11 9.97 -4.12
CA HIS A 100 13.99 9.75 -3.21
C HIS A 100 12.70 9.40 -3.96
N VAL A 101 11.72 8.87 -3.22
CA VAL A 101 10.41 8.58 -3.79
C VAL A 101 9.63 9.88 -3.95
N ALA A 102 9.29 10.19 -5.20
CA ALA A 102 8.45 11.32 -5.57
C ALA A 102 7.07 10.83 -6.04
N ILE A 103 6.06 11.67 -5.83
CA ILE A 103 4.70 11.47 -6.34
C ILE A 103 4.38 12.59 -7.31
N LYS A 104 3.96 12.23 -8.52
CA LYS A 104 3.57 13.18 -9.58
C LYS A 104 2.45 12.60 -10.43
N ARG A 105 1.80 13.48 -11.20
CA ARG A 105 0.77 13.10 -12.17
C ARG A 105 1.40 12.87 -13.54
N VAL A 106 1.00 11.78 -14.19
CA VAL A 106 1.38 11.48 -15.58
C VAL A 106 0.64 12.42 -16.52
N ILE A 107 1.40 13.19 -17.26
CA ILE A 107 0.90 14.18 -18.24
C ILE A 107 0.92 13.62 -19.64
N ALA A 108 1.98 12.89 -19.98
CA ALA A 108 2.14 12.29 -21.28
C ALA A 108 2.94 10.99 -21.20
N VAL A 109 2.69 10.11 -22.15
CA VAL A 109 3.38 8.82 -22.33
C VAL A 109 4.27 8.83 -23.56
N ALA A 110 5.06 7.78 -23.73
CA ALA A 110 6.01 7.65 -24.83
C ALA A 110 5.41 8.03 -26.20
N GLY A 111 6.16 8.85 -26.96
CA GLY A 111 5.79 9.33 -28.29
C GLY A 111 4.95 10.61 -28.31
N GLN A 112 4.34 10.99 -27.20
CA GLN A 112 3.56 12.23 -27.10
C GLN A 112 4.47 13.46 -26.93
N SER A 113 4.00 14.60 -27.42
CA SER A 113 4.68 15.90 -27.29
C SER A 113 4.01 16.71 -26.19
N VAL A 114 4.80 17.30 -25.28
CA VAL A 114 4.33 18.16 -24.19
C VAL A 114 4.83 19.58 -24.39
N ALA A 115 3.94 20.54 -24.25
CA ALA A 115 4.27 21.96 -24.20
C ALA A 115 3.41 22.66 -23.13
N ILE A 116 3.96 23.70 -22.51
CA ILE A 116 3.23 24.64 -21.66
C ILE A 116 3.36 26.02 -22.28
N ARG A 117 2.24 26.74 -22.44
CA ARG A 117 2.18 28.09 -22.99
C ARG A 117 1.19 28.89 -22.17
N ASP A 118 1.64 30.02 -21.66
CA ASP A 118 0.83 30.88 -20.77
C ASP A 118 0.18 30.11 -19.62
N ALA A 119 0.96 29.19 -19.00
CA ALA A 119 0.53 28.29 -17.94
C ALA A 119 -0.52 27.24 -18.33
N GLU A 120 -0.90 27.15 -19.60
CA GLU A 120 -1.80 26.13 -20.13
C GLU A 120 -1.02 24.94 -20.70
N LEU A 121 -1.49 23.72 -20.42
CA LEU A 121 -0.88 22.48 -20.87
C LEU A 121 -1.37 22.08 -22.26
N PHE A 122 -0.44 21.67 -23.12
CA PHE A 122 -0.71 21.10 -24.44
C PHE A 122 -0.04 19.74 -24.56
N VAL A 123 -0.79 18.74 -25.01
CA VAL A 123 -0.26 17.41 -25.36
C VAL A 123 -0.62 17.13 -26.82
N ASP A 124 0.40 16.80 -27.63
CA ASP A 124 0.28 16.63 -29.09
C ASP A 124 -0.34 17.84 -29.78
N GLY A 125 -0.08 19.04 -29.25
CA GLY A 125 -0.62 20.30 -29.76
C GLY A 125 -2.08 20.59 -29.36
N LEU A 126 -2.72 19.69 -28.62
CA LEU A 126 -4.09 19.85 -28.12
C LEU A 126 -4.06 20.39 -26.69
N HIS A 127 -4.86 21.41 -26.40
CA HIS A 127 -5.05 21.92 -25.05
C HIS A 127 -5.63 20.83 -24.13
N VAL A 128 -5.09 20.73 -22.93
CA VAL A 128 -5.55 19.79 -21.89
C VAL A 128 -6.22 20.58 -20.78
N ASP A 129 -7.49 20.31 -20.57
CA ASP A 129 -8.23 20.86 -19.43
C ASP A 129 -7.77 20.18 -18.12
N GLU A 130 -7.38 21.01 -17.16
CA GLU A 130 -6.84 20.54 -15.86
C GLU A 130 -7.62 21.20 -14.70
N PRO A 131 -8.88 20.80 -14.47
CA PRO A 131 -9.76 21.46 -13.49
C PRO A 131 -9.28 21.29 -12.03
N PHE A 132 -8.31 20.43 -11.78
CA PHE A 132 -7.70 20.18 -10.48
C PHE A 132 -6.50 21.08 -10.19
N ILE A 133 -6.03 21.89 -11.15
CA ILE A 133 -4.91 22.81 -10.98
C ILE A 133 -5.42 24.17 -10.50
N ASP A 134 -4.74 24.73 -9.49
CA ASP A 134 -4.96 26.11 -9.08
C ASP A 134 -4.14 27.05 -9.98
N HIS A 135 -4.79 27.56 -11.04
CA HIS A 135 -4.16 28.46 -12.00
C HIS A 135 -3.69 29.79 -11.41
N SER A 136 -4.18 30.17 -10.21
CA SER A 136 -3.72 31.40 -9.54
C SER A 136 -2.29 31.30 -8.99
N ARG A 137 -1.76 30.09 -8.88
CA ARG A 137 -0.40 29.78 -8.37
C ARG A 137 0.60 29.48 -9.46
N ILE A 138 0.25 29.67 -10.73
CA ILE A 138 1.14 29.40 -11.86
C ILE A 138 1.68 30.72 -12.37
N ASP A 139 3.00 30.89 -12.32
CA ASP A 139 3.66 31.91 -13.11
C ASP A 139 3.51 31.57 -14.61
N ALA A 140 3.46 32.60 -15.45
CA ALA A 140 3.42 32.43 -16.91
C ALA A 140 4.61 31.56 -17.35
N THR A 141 4.39 30.25 -17.37
CA THR A 141 5.44 29.25 -17.62
C THR A 141 5.37 28.85 -19.09
N TYR A 142 6.49 28.96 -19.77
CA TYR A 142 6.70 28.45 -21.12
C TYR A 142 7.64 27.25 -21.02
N PHE A 143 7.24 26.12 -21.59
CA PHE A 143 8.05 24.91 -21.63
C PHE A 143 7.80 24.12 -22.92
N GLY A 144 8.83 23.54 -23.48
CA GLY A 144 8.73 22.65 -24.64
C GLY A 144 8.54 23.37 -25.98
N PRO A 145 8.05 22.68 -27.03
CA PRO A 145 7.58 21.27 -26.97
C PRO A 145 8.72 20.25 -26.79
N VAL A 146 8.47 19.23 -26.00
CA VAL A 146 9.39 18.11 -25.77
C VAL A 146 8.66 16.80 -26.05
N THR A 147 9.24 15.91 -26.85
CA THR A 147 8.70 14.58 -27.11
C THR A 147 9.16 13.60 -26.03
N VAL A 148 8.22 12.85 -25.45
CA VAL A 148 8.50 11.84 -24.44
C VAL A 148 9.20 10.64 -25.09
N PRO A 149 10.39 10.25 -24.62
CA PRO A 149 11.12 9.11 -25.17
C PRO A 149 10.40 7.78 -24.98
N ALA A 150 10.72 6.79 -25.83
CA ALA A 150 10.22 5.43 -25.65
C ALA A 150 10.59 4.87 -24.26
N GLY A 151 9.63 4.18 -23.61
CA GLY A 151 9.83 3.62 -22.27
C GLY A 151 9.85 4.64 -21.13
N SER A 152 9.43 5.88 -21.38
CA SER A 152 9.39 6.96 -20.40
C SER A 152 8.01 7.61 -20.34
N ILE A 153 7.79 8.38 -19.27
CA ILE A 153 6.62 9.24 -19.07
C ILE A 153 7.07 10.65 -18.74
N PHE A 154 6.20 11.62 -19.00
CA PHE A 154 6.37 13.01 -18.56
C PHE A 154 5.40 13.27 -17.40
N VAL A 155 5.91 13.77 -16.30
CA VAL A 155 5.14 13.94 -15.06
C VAL A 155 5.21 15.38 -14.56
N LEU A 156 4.11 15.88 -14.00
CA LEU A 156 4.05 17.19 -13.33
C LEU A 156 3.44 17.05 -11.94
N GLY A 157 3.83 17.95 -11.04
CA GLY A 157 3.10 18.16 -9.80
C GLY A 157 1.81 18.93 -10.04
N ASP A 158 0.78 18.69 -9.26
CA ASP A 158 -0.47 19.44 -9.32
C ASP A 158 -0.27 20.88 -8.79
N ASN A 159 0.65 21.06 -7.83
CA ASN A 159 1.11 22.38 -7.39
C ASN A 159 2.25 22.89 -8.29
N ARG A 160 1.89 23.44 -9.46
CA ARG A 160 2.79 23.81 -10.54
C ARG A 160 3.90 24.78 -10.14
N GLY A 161 3.61 25.71 -9.22
CA GLY A 161 4.54 26.78 -8.83
C GLY A 161 5.67 26.32 -7.92
N VAL A 162 5.51 25.18 -7.20
CA VAL A 162 6.52 24.68 -6.22
C VAL A 162 7.05 23.30 -6.54
N SER A 163 6.48 22.64 -7.56
CA SER A 163 6.87 21.28 -7.91
C SER A 163 8.15 21.27 -8.74
N VAL A 164 9.15 20.51 -8.28
CA VAL A 164 10.26 20.04 -9.10
C VAL A 164 9.82 18.76 -9.80
N ASP A 165 9.80 18.76 -11.13
CA ASP A 165 9.20 17.69 -11.93
C ASP A 165 9.86 17.55 -13.31
N SER A 166 9.18 16.96 -14.29
CA SER A 166 9.77 16.73 -15.61
C SER A 166 10.15 18.00 -16.39
N ARG A 167 9.73 19.17 -15.94
CA ARG A 167 10.21 20.45 -16.46
C ARG A 167 11.67 20.69 -16.12
N ASP A 168 12.12 20.14 -14.97
CA ASP A 168 13.46 20.34 -14.43
C ASP A 168 14.39 19.17 -14.81
N TYR A 169 14.00 17.93 -14.51
CA TYR A 169 14.84 16.73 -14.69
C TYR A 169 14.50 15.89 -15.93
N GLY A 170 13.49 16.29 -16.72
CA GLY A 170 13.11 15.56 -17.93
C GLY A 170 12.17 14.38 -17.69
N SER A 171 12.02 13.54 -18.71
CA SER A 171 11.14 12.38 -18.67
C SER A 171 11.64 11.28 -17.71
N VAL A 172 10.72 10.63 -17.02
CA VAL A 172 10.98 9.56 -16.06
C VAL A 172 10.86 8.20 -16.75
N PRO A 173 11.86 7.32 -16.68
CA PRO A 173 11.77 5.98 -17.25
C PRO A 173 10.73 5.14 -16.49
N LEU A 174 9.98 4.29 -17.21
CA LEU A 174 9.00 3.39 -16.62
C LEU A 174 9.60 2.44 -15.56
N THR A 175 10.88 2.12 -15.71
CA THR A 175 11.62 1.29 -14.72
C THR A 175 11.83 1.97 -13.38
N ALA A 176 11.70 3.29 -13.29
CA ALA A 176 11.78 4.02 -12.03
C ALA A 176 10.45 4.03 -11.26
N ILE A 177 9.33 3.61 -11.88
CA ILE A 177 8.02 3.61 -11.27
C ILE A 177 7.94 2.50 -10.21
N GLN A 178 7.51 2.86 -9.02
CA GLN A 178 7.31 1.94 -7.89
C GLN A 178 5.86 1.49 -7.79
N GLY A 179 4.91 2.32 -8.25
CA GLY A 179 3.50 2.01 -8.24
C GLY A 179 2.63 3.19 -8.67
N THR A 180 1.32 2.95 -8.77
CA THR A 180 0.31 3.98 -9.00
C THR A 180 -0.47 4.24 -7.72
N LEU A 181 -0.88 5.49 -7.50
CA LEU A 181 -1.72 5.81 -6.37
C LEU A 181 -3.17 5.50 -6.70
N LEU A 182 -3.84 4.82 -5.76
CA LEU A 182 -5.29 4.66 -5.78
C LEU A 182 -5.90 5.95 -5.25
N THR A 183 -5.91 6.98 -6.08
CA THR A 183 -6.67 8.21 -5.79
C THR A 183 -8.10 7.95 -6.21
N GLY A 184 -9.05 8.12 -5.28
CA GLY A 184 -10.46 8.10 -5.65
C GLY A 184 -10.68 9.19 -6.71
N GLY A 185 -10.93 8.78 -7.95
CA GLY A 185 -11.20 9.72 -9.04
C GLY A 185 -12.41 10.59 -8.69
N LYS A 186 -12.20 11.89 -8.70
CA LYS A 186 -13.26 12.87 -8.88
C LYS A 186 -13.12 13.43 -10.26
#